data_cfe271e3bf7c61881b0e9bd09bebc1db
#
_entry.id   cfe271e3bf7c61881b0e9bd09bebc1db
#
_cell.length_a   1.000
_cell.length_b   1.000
_cell.length_c   1.000
_cell.angle_alpha   90.00
_cell.angle_beta   90.00
_cell.angle_gamma   90.00
#
_symmetry.space_group_name_H-M   'P 1'
#
loop_
_entity.id
_entity.type
_entity.pdbx_description
1 polymer ?
#
loop_
_entity_poly.entity_id
_entity_poly.type
_entity_poly.pdbx_seq_one_letter_code
_entity_poly.pdbx_strand_id
1 'polypeptide(L)' 'MTGKVKLLAKVRRNVRNVSLVDFEALANDYGYIEEGGKHPKIIIGVYTLPFKRENPIKSCYVKELLQIIDDIQI' A
#
# COMPACT_ATOMS: atom_id res chain seq x y z
N MET A 1 9.87 -6.62 -14.11
CA MET A 1 8.60 -6.03 -14.59
C MET A 1 8.56 -4.57 -14.28
N THR A 2 8.27 -3.77 -15.29
CA THR A 2 8.27 -2.33 -15.15
C THR A 2 7.08 -1.80 -14.35
N GLY A 3 5.95 -2.50 -14.34
CA GLY A 3 4.73 -2.04 -13.67
C GLY A 3 4.89 -1.82 -12.18
N LYS A 4 5.56 -2.74 -11.49
CA LYS A 4 5.77 -2.67 -10.05
C LYS A 4 6.60 -1.43 -9.68
N VAL A 5 7.69 -1.21 -10.40
CA VAL A 5 8.58 -0.07 -10.14
C VAL A 5 7.88 1.25 -10.48
N LYS A 6 7.14 1.28 -11.58
CA LYS A 6 6.42 2.49 -11.98
C LYS A 6 5.34 2.86 -10.98
N LEU A 7 4.60 1.87 -10.49
CA LEU A 7 3.53 2.10 -9.51
C LEU A 7 4.11 2.64 -8.21
N LEU A 8 5.19 2.06 -7.73
CA LEU A 8 5.86 2.54 -6.52
C LEU A 8 6.31 3.99 -6.68
N ALA A 9 6.92 4.32 -7.80
CA ALA A 9 7.39 5.68 -8.07
C ALA A 9 6.21 6.66 -8.14
N LYS A 10 5.11 6.25 -8.77
CA LYS A 10 3.91 7.08 -8.86
C LYS A 10 3.35 7.40 -7.46
N VAL A 11 3.26 6.39 -6.62
CA VAL A 11 2.72 6.55 -5.26
C VAL A 11 3.65 7.44 -4.43
N ARG A 12 4.96 7.27 -4.54
CA ARG A 12 5.93 8.11 -3.81
C ARG A 12 5.82 9.58 -4.20
N ARG A 13 5.51 9.87 -5.46
CA ARG A 13 5.40 11.25 -5.93
C ARG A 13 4.11 11.93 -5.50
N ASN A 14 3.07 11.16 -5.21
CA ASN A 14 1.74 11.73 -4.94
C ASN A 14 1.12 11.12 -3.69
N VAL A 15 1.85 11.13 -2.58
CA VAL A 15 1.43 10.47 -1.34
C VAL A 15 0.03 10.94 -0.88
N ARG A 16 -0.32 12.20 -1.15
CA ARG A 16 -1.59 12.76 -0.71
C ARG A 16 -2.73 12.55 -1.69
N ASN A 17 -2.45 11.93 -2.84
CA ASN A 17 -3.46 11.74 -3.87
C ASN A 17 -3.29 10.39 -4.54
N VAL A 18 -3.37 9.34 -3.73
CA VAL A 18 -3.25 7.96 -4.20
C VAL A 18 -4.64 7.36 -4.28
N SER A 19 -5.02 6.84 -5.45
CA SER A 19 -6.31 6.19 -5.60
C SER A 19 -6.32 4.88 -4.84
N LEU A 20 -7.52 4.45 -4.44
CA LEU A 20 -7.69 3.16 -3.77
C LEU A 20 -7.15 2.02 -4.64
N VAL A 21 -7.41 2.08 -5.94
CA VAL A 21 -6.94 1.06 -6.88
C VAL A 21 -5.42 0.96 -6.88
N ASP A 22 -4.74 2.10 -6.96
CA ASP A 22 -3.28 2.13 -6.96
C ASP A 22 -2.71 1.65 -5.62
N PHE A 23 -3.33 2.05 -4.51
CA PHE A 23 -2.89 1.62 -3.19
C PHE A 23 -2.98 0.11 -3.02
N GLU A 24 -4.12 -0.48 -3.42
CA GLU A 24 -4.32 -1.92 -3.32
C GLU A 24 -3.41 -2.68 -4.28
N ALA A 25 -3.21 -2.15 -5.48
CA ALA A 25 -2.30 -2.78 -6.45
C ALA A 25 -0.87 -2.79 -5.90
N LEU A 26 -0.44 -1.69 -5.30
CA LEU A 26 0.90 -1.62 -4.71
C LEU A 26 1.04 -2.61 -3.55
N ALA A 27 0.03 -2.70 -2.70
CA ALA A 27 0.04 -3.66 -1.60
C ALA A 27 0.17 -5.10 -2.13
N ASN A 28 -0.55 -5.42 -3.19
CA ASN A 28 -0.51 -6.76 -3.78
C ASN A 28 0.81 -7.08 -4.47
N ASP A 29 1.56 -6.06 -4.88
CA ASP A 29 2.89 -6.26 -5.46
C ASP A 29 3.90 -6.79 -4.42
N TYR A 30 3.69 -6.48 -3.15
CA TYR A 30 4.63 -6.83 -2.09
C TYR A 30 4.09 -7.85 -1.10
N GLY A 31 2.77 -8.02 -1.05
CA GLY A 31 2.14 -8.95 -0.14
C GLY A 31 0.74 -9.26 -0.62
N TYR A 32 -0.21 -9.23 0.30
CA TYR A 32 -1.60 -9.47 -0.05
C TYR A 32 -2.52 -8.71 0.91
N ILE A 33 -3.79 -8.61 0.54
CA ILE A 33 -4.80 -7.95 1.36
C ILE A 33 -5.71 -9.01 1.95
N GLU A 34 -5.79 -9.04 3.27
CA GLU A 34 -6.67 -9.95 3.99
C GLU A 34 -7.99 -9.25 4.27
N GLU A 35 -9.08 -9.84 3.78
CA GLU A 35 -10.41 -9.34 4.03
C GLU A 35 -10.94 -9.94 5.32
N GLY A 36 -11.86 -9.25 5.96
CA GLY A 36 -12.48 -9.76 7.17
C GLY A 36 -12.39 -8.74 8.29
N GLY A 37 -13.30 -8.85 9.26
CA GLY A 37 -13.37 -7.86 10.31
C GLY A 37 -13.87 -6.52 9.80
N LYS A 38 -13.62 -5.47 10.56
CA LYS A 38 -14.11 -4.14 10.21
C LYS A 38 -13.31 -3.50 9.09
N HIS A 39 -12.03 -3.80 9.01
CA HIS A 39 -11.13 -3.17 8.04
C HIS A 39 -10.27 -4.21 7.36
N PRO A 40 -10.01 -4.06 6.06
CA PRO A 40 -9.04 -4.92 5.39
C PRO A 40 -7.64 -4.64 5.96
N LYS A 41 -6.77 -5.63 5.84
CA LYS A 41 -5.39 -5.53 6.32
C LYS A 41 -4.44 -5.92 5.21
N ILE A 42 -3.38 -5.13 5.06
CA ILE A 42 -2.29 -5.48 4.15
C ILE A 42 -1.30 -6.32 4.94
N ILE A 43 -0.95 -7.49 4.39
CA ILE A 43 0.01 -8.40 5.01
C ILE A 43 1.24 -8.45 4.11
N ILE A 44 2.38 -8.05 4.65
CA ILE A 44 3.65 -8.10 3.94
C ILE A 44 4.68 -8.71 4.90
N GLY A 45 4.97 -10.00 4.70
CA GLY A 45 5.87 -10.70 5.61
C GLY A 45 5.32 -10.70 7.02
N VAL A 46 6.08 -10.10 7.95
CA VAL A 46 5.66 -9.99 9.36
C VAL A 46 4.86 -8.71 9.64
N TYR A 47 4.70 -7.86 8.64
CA TYR A 47 4.00 -6.59 8.83
C TYR A 47 2.52 -6.73 8.53
N THR A 48 1.70 -6.06 9.33
CA THR A 48 0.25 -5.99 9.16
C THR A 48 -0.16 -4.53 9.20
N LEU A 49 -0.85 -4.07 8.17
CA LEU A 49 -1.32 -2.69 8.08
C LEU A 49 -2.82 -2.67 7.82
N PRO A 50 -3.64 -2.47 8.87
CA PRO A 50 -5.07 -2.27 8.65
C PRO A 50 -5.29 -0.89 8.02
N PHE A 51 -6.28 -0.81 7.11
CA PHE A 51 -6.57 0.45 6.46
C PHE A 51 -8.06 0.56 6.18
N LYS A 52 -8.51 1.78 5.93
CA LYS A 52 -9.89 2.04 5.58
C LYS A 52 -9.96 2.34 4.09
N ARG A 53 -10.89 1.67 3.40
CA ARG A 53 -11.07 1.89 1.96
C ARG A 53 -11.73 3.23 1.72
N GLU A 54 -10.96 4.15 1.17
CA GLU A 54 -11.41 5.48 0.77
C GLU A 54 -10.74 5.84 -0.54
N ASN A 55 -11.32 6.73 -1.28
CA ASN A 55 -10.73 7.18 -2.55
C ASN A 55 -10.74 8.70 -2.60
N PRO A 56 -9.57 9.37 -2.53
CA PRO A 56 -8.25 8.78 -2.40
C PRO A 56 -7.99 8.20 -1.00
N ILE A 57 -7.00 7.34 -0.92
CA ILE A 57 -6.58 6.73 0.34
C ILE A 57 -5.95 7.81 1.24
N LYS A 58 -6.14 7.73 2.55
CA LYS A 58 -5.51 8.66 3.47
C LYS A 58 -3.99 8.55 3.41
N SER A 59 -3.31 9.70 3.41
CA SER A 59 -1.85 9.72 3.27
C SER A 59 -1.13 8.98 4.39
N CYS A 60 -1.72 8.91 5.59
CA CYS A 60 -1.09 8.18 6.68
C CYS A 60 -0.94 6.69 6.34
N TYR A 61 -1.91 6.09 5.68
CA TYR A 61 -1.80 4.69 5.25
C TYR A 61 -0.77 4.54 4.14
N VAL A 62 -0.72 5.51 3.22
CA VAL A 62 0.26 5.49 2.13
C VAL A 62 1.67 5.55 2.69
N LYS A 63 1.91 6.45 3.65
CA LYS A 63 3.22 6.59 4.27
C LYS A 63 3.64 5.32 4.99
N GLU A 64 2.72 4.69 5.71
CA GLU A 64 3.02 3.44 6.41
C GLU A 64 3.36 2.31 5.43
N LEU A 65 2.60 2.20 4.34
CA LEU A 65 2.88 1.19 3.32
C LEU A 65 4.26 1.42 2.72
N LEU A 66 4.58 2.66 2.39
CA LEU A 66 5.90 2.99 1.83
C LEU A 66 7.02 2.65 2.81
N GLN A 67 6.81 2.91 4.10
CA GLN A 67 7.81 2.59 5.13
C GLN A 67 8.03 1.07 5.22
N ILE A 68 6.96 0.29 5.17
CA ILE A 68 7.07 -1.18 5.17
C ILE A 68 7.85 -1.66 3.96
N ILE A 69 7.54 -1.11 2.79
CA ILE A 69 8.24 -1.48 1.56
C ILE A 69 9.73 -1.16 1.67
N ASP A 70 10.07 0.02 2.19
CA ASP A 70 11.47 0.40 2.38
C ASP A 70 12.17 -0.55 3.35
N ASP A 71 11.49 -0.95 4.41
CA ASP A 71 12.07 -1.86 5.42
C ASP A 71 12.38 -3.24 4.83
N ILE A 72 11.54 -3.75 3.96
CA ILE A 72 11.74 -5.09 3.40
C ILE A 72 12.71 -5.11 2.22
N GLN A 73 13.01 -3.96 1.66
CA GLN A 73 13.91 -3.86 0.51
C GLN A 73 15.38 -3.68 0.88
N ILE A 74 15.70 -3.61 2.15
CA ILE A 74 17.08 -3.44 2.62
C ILE A 74 17.91 -4.72 2.52
#